data_9a14db35cef2ba076f02110f7990d71a
#
_entry.id   9a14db35cef2ba076f02110f7990d71a
#
_cell.length_a   1.000
_cell.length_b   1.000
_cell.length_c   1.000
_cell.angle_alpha   90.00
_cell.angle_beta   90.00
_cell.angle_gamma   90.00
#
_symmetry.space_group_name_H-M   'P 1'
#
loop_
_entity.id
_entity.type
_entity.pdbx_description
1 polymer ?
#
loop_
_entity_poly.entity_id
_entity_poly.type
_entity_poly.pdbx_seq_one_letter_code
_entity_poly.pdbx_strand_id
1 'polypeptide(L)'
;MEIYNTELYNIAYFFDYTFRLEEKMAVKYVFVTGGVVSGLGKGITAASLGRLLKARGFSVTMQKFDPYINIDPGTMNPIQHGEVFVTDDGAETDLDLGHYERFIDESLNKNSNVTTGKVYWSVLQKERRGDFGGGTVQVIPHITNEIKSRFFRDYSTDETKIAIIEVGGTVGDIESQPFLEAIRQFQHEVGHENAILIHVTLIPYLKASGEMKTKPTQASVKELQGMGIRPDILVCRTEHPLEAGIKDKIALFCNVPKSHVLQNLDVEILYDAPLAMEEEHLAQVACECLHLDCPEPDLDEWRAMCKAWKNPTKKVTVALVGKYIQLHDAYISVVEALKHGGVYNSCDVTIKWIDSETVTPETADELLSDVSGILVPGGFGDRGTEGKIEAIRYAREHNIPFLGLCLGMQLSIVEFARNVIGYDDAHSVELNPNTTHPVIHLMPDQEGIDDIGGTLRLGSYPCVLDKTSKAYELYGEELIHERHRHRYEVNNDYRKVLT
;
A
#
# COMPACT_ATOMS: atom_id res chain seq x y z
N MET A 1 -43.04 -9.23 -24.58
CA MET A 1 -42.88 -8.92 -23.14
C MET A 1 -41.41 -8.92 -22.72
N GLU A 2 -40.51 -9.67 -23.36
CA GLU A 2 -39.06 -9.73 -23.03
C GLU A 2 -38.26 -8.50 -23.45
N ILE A 3 -38.62 -7.83 -24.55
CA ILE A 3 -37.91 -6.61 -25.02
C ILE A 3 -38.13 -5.43 -24.05
N TYR A 4 -39.29 -5.32 -23.44
CA TYR A 4 -39.61 -4.27 -22.48
C TYR A 4 -38.81 -4.39 -21.16
N ASN A 5 -38.43 -5.60 -20.75
CA ASN A 5 -37.66 -5.79 -19.52
C ASN A 5 -36.19 -5.37 -19.67
N THR A 6 -35.60 -5.57 -20.84
CA THR A 6 -34.17 -5.19 -21.09
C THR A 6 -34.04 -3.67 -21.22
N GLU A 7 -34.99 -2.99 -21.82
CA GLU A 7 -35.01 -1.52 -21.87
C GLU A 7 -35.27 -0.91 -20.49
N LEU A 8 -36.17 -1.46 -19.69
CA LEU A 8 -36.43 -1.01 -18.33
C LEU A 8 -35.25 -1.25 -17.39
N TYR A 9 -34.49 -2.34 -17.54
CA TYR A 9 -33.31 -2.62 -16.78
C TYR A 9 -32.15 -1.64 -17.13
N ASN A 10 -31.98 -1.40 -18.44
CA ASN A 10 -31.01 -0.39 -18.90
C ASN A 10 -31.41 1.02 -18.46
N ILE A 11 -32.70 1.35 -18.46
CA ILE A 11 -33.22 2.62 -17.96
C ILE A 11 -33.05 2.73 -16.44
N ALA A 12 -33.36 1.69 -15.66
CA ALA A 12 -33.18 1.70 -14.20
C ALA A 12 -31.70 1.80 -13.81
N TYR A 13 -30.80 1.08 -14.51
CA TYR A 13 -29.36 1.18 -14.32
C TYR A 13 -28.83 2.56 -14.72
N PHE A 14 -29.34 3.12 -15.81
CA PHE A 14 -29.01 4.48 -16.27
C PHE A 14 -29.51 5.54 -15.28
N PHE A 15 -30.72 5.38 -14.71
CA PHE A 15 -31.26 6.30 -13.69
C PHE A 15 -30.52 6.18 -12.37
N ASP A 16 -30.18 4.97 -11.88
CA ASP A 16 -29.37 4.79 -10.66
C ASP A 16 -27.95 5.35 -10.85
N TYR A 17 -27.38 5.17 -12.03
CA TYR A 17 -26.07 5.71 -12.37
C TYR A 17 -26.09 7.25 -12.52
N THR A 18 -27.10 7.81 -13.19
CA THR A 18 -27.27 9.28 -13.34
C THR A 18 -27.64 9.96 -12.02
N PHE A 19 -28.45 9.35 -11.19
CA PHE A 19 -28.78 9.88 -9.86
C PHE A 19 -27.54 9.90 -8.96
N ARG A 20 -26.71 8.85 -9.01
CA ARG A 20 -25.41 8.82 -8.32
C ARG A 20 -24.43 9.84 -8.88
N LEU A 21 -24.49 10.17 -10.15
CA LEU A 21 -23.67 11.24 -10.75
C LEU A 21 -24.08 12.63 -10.22
N GLU A 22 -25.36 12.93 -10.12
CA GLU A 22 -25.83 14.23 -9.62
C GLU A 22 -25.52 14.47 -8.14
N GLU A 23 -25.69 13.46 -7.28
CA GLU A 23 -25.31 13.56 -5.86
C GLU A 23 -23.78 13.65 -5.65
N LYS A 24 -22.96 13.14 -6.57
CA LYS A 24 -21.50 13.05 -6.46
C LYS A 24 -20.73 14.05 -7.31
N MET A 25 -21.39 15.01 -7.94
CA MET A 25 -20.73 16.12 -8.65
C MET A 25 -19.92 17.06 -7.71
N ALA A 26 -20.02 16.87 -6.39
CA ALA A 26 -19.19 17.56 -5.41
C ALA A 26 -17.76 16.99 -5.30
N VAL A 27 -17.50 15.78 -5.83
CA VAL A 27 -16.21 15.09 -5.76
C VAL A 27 -15.40 15.33 -7.02
N LYS A 28 -14.14 15.69 -6.85
CA LYS A 28 -13.15 15.81 -7.92
C LYS A 28 -12.26 14.57 -7.98
N TYR A 29 -11.91 14.13 -9.18
CA TYR A 29 -11.15 12.90 -9.40
C TYR A 29 -9.79 13.21 -10.02
N VAL A 30 -8.75 12.60 -9.47
CA VAL A 30 -7.39 12.67 -10.01
C VAL A 30 -6.92 11.25 -10.31
N PHE A 31 -6.84 10.92 -11.59
CA PHE A 31 -6.26 9.65 -12.01
C PHE A 31 -4.74 9.79 -12.17
N VAL A 32 -4.00 8.82 -11.62
CA VAL A 32 -2.54 8.76 -11.74
C VAL A 32 -2.16 7.50 -12.50
N THR A 33 -1.55 7.68 -13.67
CA THR A 33 -1.05 6.58 -14.51
C THR A 33 0.44 6.70 -14.71
N GLY A 34 1.08 5.64 -15.20
CA GLY A 34 2.50 5.69 -15.52
C GLY A 34 2.85 5.01 -16.82
N GLY A 35 3.96 5.41 -17.39
CA GLY A 35 4.45 4.84 -18.63
C GLY A 35 5.97 4.72 -18.66
N VAL A 36 6.50 4.08 -19.70
CA VAL A 36 7.91 3.78 -19.94
C VAL A 36 8.39 2.53 -19.17
N VAL A 37 8.36 2.54 -17.82
CA VAL A 37 8.76 1.39 -16.98
C VAL A 37 7.95 1.37 -15.70
N SER A 38 7.93 0.23 -15.01
CA SER A 38 7.41 0.10 -13.64
C SER A 38 8.36 0.74 -12.62
N GLY A 39 7.90 0.98 -11.39
CA GLY A 39 8.76 1.51 -10.31
C GLY A 39 9.10 3.00 -10.44
N LEU A 40 8.39 3.78 -11.26
CA LEU A 40 8.60 5.23 -11.42
C LEU A 40 8.15 6.08 -10.23
N GLY A 41 7.54 5.48 -9.21
CA GLY A 41 7.01 6.20 -8.06
C GLY A 41 5.65 6.85 -8.31
N LYS A 42 4.77 6.21 -9.10
CA LYS A 42 3.35 6.62 -9.25
C LYS A 42 2.65 6.76 -7.90
N GLY A 43 2.76 5.72 -7.06
CA GLY A 43 2.16 5.68 -5.72
C GLY A 43 2.65 6.84 -4.84
N ILE A 44 3.95 7.10 -4.85
CA ILE A 44 4.54 8.21 -4.09
C ILE A 44 4.12 9.58 -4.66
N THR A 45 4.01 9.71 -5.98
CA THR A 45 3.49 10.93 -6.60
C THR A 45 2.02 11.17 -6.20
N ALA A 46 1.20 10.12 -6.24
CA ALA A 46 -0.20 10.16 -5.83
C ALA A 46 -0.34 10.50 -4.33
N ALA A 47 0.43 9.82 -3.47
CA ALA A 47 0.46 10.06 -2.04
C ALA A 47 0.96 11.48 -1.69
N SER A 48 1.99 11.97 -2.40
CA SER A 48 2.49 13.34 -2.24
C SER A 48 1.42 14.37 -2.58
N LEU A 49 0.70 14.19 -3.68
CA LEU A 49 -0.43 15.05 -4.02
C LEU A 49 -1.51 15.00 -2.93
N GLY A 50 -1.84 13.80 -2.46
CA GLY A 50 -2.80 13.63 -1.36
C GLY A 50 -2.40 14.40 -0.11
N ARG A 51 -1.13 14.32 0.31
CA ARG A 51 -0.59 15.08 1.44
C ARG A 51 -0.70 16.58 1.21
N LEU A 52 -0.32 17.06 0.03
CA LEU A 52 -0.34 18.49 -0.32
C LEU A 52 -1.75 19.06 -0.36
N LEU A 53 -2.73 18.29 -0.83
CA LEU A 53 -4.14 18.69 -0.84
C LEU A 53 -4.72 18.69 0.59
N LYS A 54 -4.40 17.70 1.42
CA LYS A 54 -4.78 17.70 2.86
C LYS A 54 -4.18 18.89 3.59
N ALA A 55 -2.91 19.23 3.34
CA ALA A 55 -2.27 20.40 3.92
C ALA A 55 -2.96 21.73 3.56
N ARG A 56 -3.76 21.73 2.50
CA ARG A 56 -4.60 22.85 2.05
C ARG A 56 -6.03 22.81 2.58
N GLY A 57 -6.35 21.81 3.41
CA GLY A 57 -7.68 21.66 4.03
C GLY A 57 -8.69 20.88 3.19
N PHE A 58 -8.27 20.24 2.09
CA PHE A 58 -9.17 19.35 1.35
C PHE A 58 -9.33 18.00 2.06
N SER A 59 -10.53 17.45 2.02
CA SER A 59 -10.76 16.05 2.31
C SER A 59 -10.33 15.20 1.13
N VAL A 60 -9.47 14.20 1.36
CA VAL A 60 -8.83 13.39 0.31
C VAL A 60 -9.03 11.92 0.63
N THR A 61 -9.38 11.13 -0.37
CA THR A 61 -9.28 9.67 -0.30
C THR A 61 -8.41 9.14 -1.44
N MET A 62 -7.88 7.91 -1.25
CA MET A 62 -7.00 7.29 -2.24
C MET A 62 -7.44 5.88 -2.58
N GLN A 63 -7.31 5.53 -3.86
CA GLN A 63 -7.59 4.18 -4.35
C GLN A 63 -6.44 3.68 -5.22
N LYS A 64 -6.17 2.38 -5.12
CA LYS A 64 -5.23 1.63 -5.96
C LYS A 64 -6.00 0.68 -6.87
N PHE A 65 -5.74 0.77 -8.17
CA PHE A 65 -6.29 -0.14 -9.18
C PHE A 65 -5.16 -0.98 -9.76
N ASP A 66 -5.17 -2.28 -9.45
CA ASP A 66 -4.12 -3.21 -9.84
C ASP A 66 -4.55 -4.10 -11.01
N PRO A 67 -3.79 -4.15 -12.10
CA PRO A 67 -4.19 -4.88 -13.31
C PRO A 67 -3.98 -6.40 -13.23
N TYR A 68 -3.47 -6.95 -12.13
CA TYR A 68 -3.33 -8.40 -12.00
C TYR A 68 -4.66 -9.11 -11.73
N ILE A 69 -4.72 -10.41 -12.10
CA ILE A 69 -5.95 -11.23 -12.05
C ILE A 69 -6.23 -11.81 -10.65
N ASN A 70 -5.30 -11.75 -9.72
CA ASN A 70 -5.57 -12.15 -8.35
C ASN A 70 -6.72 -11.33 -7.76
N ILE A 71 -7.57 -11.97 -6.96
CA ILE A 71 -8.67 -11.26 -6.28
C ILE A 71 -8.10 -10.25 -5.28
N ASP A 72 -7.08 -10.67 -4.54
CA ASP A 72 -6.30 -9.84 -3.62
C ASP A 72 -4.86 -10.39 -3.53
N PRO A 73 -3.92 -9.68 -2.89
CA PRO A 73 -2.55 -10.15 -2.75
C PRO A 73 -2.34 -11.16 -1.61
N GLY A 74 -3.38 -11.56 -0.87
CA GLY A 74 -3.27 -12.39 0.33
C GLY A 74 -2.57 -13.74 0.14
N THR A 75 -2.67 -14.31 -1.07
CA THR A 75 -2.00 -15.57 -1.44
C THR A 75 -0.71 -15.38 -2.24
N MET A 76 -0.30 -14.13 -2.50
CA MET A 76 0.90 -13.84 -3.27
C MET A 76 2.18 -14.06 -2.45
N ASN A 77 3.26 -14.38 -3.15
CA ASN A 77 4.57 -14.53 -2.52
C ASN A 77 5.18 -13.14 -2.19
N PRO A 78 5.47 -12.84 -0.91
CA PRO A 78 6.06 -11.56 -0.52
C PRO A 78 7.40 -11.23 -1.19
N ILE A 79 8.17 -12.22 -1.64
CA ILE A 79 9.42 -12.01 -2.38
C ILE A 79 9.16 -11.45 -3.79
N GLN A 80 7.96 -11.66 -4.34
CA GLN A 80 7.59 -11.17 -5.69
C GLN A 80 6.81 -9.85 -5.64
N HIS A 81 5.98 -9.64 -4.63
CA HIS A 81 5.02 -8.54 -4.57
C HIS A 81 5.23 -7.56 -3.41
N GLY A 82 6.15 -7.86 -2.50
CA GLY A 82 6.30 -7.10 -1.26
C GLY A 82 5.31 -7.54 -0.18
N GLU A 83 5.12 -6.69 0.83
CA GLU A 83 4.19 -7.01 1.92
C GLU A 83 2.73 -6.98 1.46
N VAL A 84 1.90 -7.75 2.14
CA VAL A 84 0.46 -7.64 2.06
C VAL A 84 0.02 -6.68 3.16
N PHE A 85 -0.48 -5.51 2.77
CA PHE A 85 -0.99 -4.51 3.70
C PHE A 85 -2.45 -4.82 4.05
N VAL A 86 -2.81 -4.71 5.33
CA VAL A 86 -4.17 -5.00 5.81
C VAL A 86 -4.84 -3.72 6.30
N THR A 87 -6.04 -3.45 5.80
CA THR A 87 -6.84 -2.30 6.23
C THR A 87 -7.59 -2.59 7.56
N ASP A 88 -8.12 -1.55 8.21
CA ASP A 88 -8.87 -1.70 9.46
C ASP A 88 -10.10 -2.62 9.31
N ASP A 89 -10.76 -2.60 8.16
CA ASP A 89 -11.91 -3.44 7.84
C ASP A 89 -11.55 -4.83 7.27
N GLY A 90 -10.26 -5.21 7.34
CA GLY A 90 -9.78 -6.56 7.08
C GLY A 90 -9.54 -6.89 5.61
N ALA A 91 -9.38 -5.92 4.73
CA ALA A 91 -8.95 -6.19 3.36
C ALA A 91 -7.45 -6.44 3.27
N GLU A 92 -7.05 -7.51 2.59
CA GLU A 92 -5.68 -7.75 2.14
C GLU A 92 -5.44 -6.94 0.86
N THR A 93 -4.41 -6.09 0.87
CA THR A 93 -4.20 -5.08 -0.18
C THR A 93 -2.73 -4.97 -0.58
N ASP A 94 -2.50 -4.26 -1.68
CA ASP A 94 -1.16 -3.91 -2.14
C ASP A 94 -0.43 -2.99 -1.13
N LEU A 95 0.90 -3.08 -1.09
CA LEU A 95 1.76 -2.31 -0.18
C LEU A 95 1.65 -0.78 -0.36
N ASP A 96 1.24 -0.33 -1.54
CA ASP A 96 1.07 1.11 -1.83
C ASP A 96 0.03 1.76 -0.90
N LEU A 97 -0.98 0.98 -0.41
CA LEU A 97 -1.94 1.51 0.55
C LEU A 97 -1.27 1.94 1.86
N GLY A 98 -0.23 1.24 2.28
CA GLY A 98 0.59 1.65 3.41
C GLY A 98 1.28 3.00 3.19
N HIS A 99 1.79 3.25 1.98
CA HIS A 99 2.32 4.58 1.63
C HIS A 99 1.21 5.64 1.66
N TYR A 100 0.04 5.33 1.11
CA TYR A 100 -1.07 6.29 1.10
C TYR A 100 -1.47 6.67 2.52
N GLU A 101 -1.74 5.69 3.40
CA GLU A 101 -2.10 5.97 4.79
C GLU A 101 -1.03 6.81 5.51
N ARG A 102 0.25 6.48 5.35
CA ARG A 102 1.36 7.24 5.97
C ARG A 102 1.46 8.69 5.49
N PHE A 103 1.09 8.96 4.22
CA PHE A 103 1.17 10.30 3.66
C PHE A 103 -0.07 11.14 3.94
N ILE A 104 -1.27 10.56 3.79
CA ILE A 104 -2.51 11.30 3.98
C ILE A 104 -3.01 11.28 5.44
N ASP A 105 -2.42 10.44 6.31
CA ASP A 105 -2.83 10.28 7.70
C ASP A 105 -4.33 9.97 7.85
N GLU A 106 -4.78 8.98 7.08
CA GLU A 106 -6.16 8.48 7.06
C GLU A 106 -6.14 6.97 6.86
N SER A 107 -6.95 6.24 7.64
CA SER A 107 -7.16 4.81 7.40
C SER A 107 -7.95 4.57 6.12
N LEU A 108 -7.44 3.72 5.26
CA LEU A 108 -8.11 3.28 4.05
C LEU A 108 -8.95 2.02 4.32
N ASN A 109 -9.77 1.62 3.35
CA ASN A 109 -10.72 0.51 3.52
C ASN A 109 -10.71 -0.44 2.31
N LYS A 110 -11.53 -1.50 2.36
CA LYS A 110 -11.62 -2.53 1.32
C LYS A 110 -11.97 -2.01 -0.08
N ASN A 111 -12.53 -0.81 -0.21
CA ASN A 111 -12.81 -0.20 -1.51
C ASN A 111 -11.59 0.53 -2.07
N SER A 112 -10.58 0.78 -1.25
CA SER A 112 -9.36 1.48 -1.66
C SER A 112 -8.42 0.63 -2.50
N ASN A 113 -8.59 -0.70 -2.57
CA ASN A 113 -7.83 -1.58 -3.46
C ASN A 113 -8.75 -2.39 -4.39
N VAL A 114 -8.64 -2.17 -5.68
CA VAL A 114 -9.42 -2.81 -6.72
C VAL A 114 -8.49 -3.55 -7.69
N THR A 115 -8.65 -4.86 -7.80
CA THR A 115 -7.89 -5.69 -8.74
C THR A 115 -8.75 -6.07 -9.95
N THR A 116 -8.11 -6.42 -11.06
CA THR A 116 -8.79 -7.03 -12.21
C THR A 116 -9.60 -8.24 -11.77
N GLY A 117 -9.05 -9.08 -10.89
CA GLY A 117 -9.75 -10.26 -10.36
C GLY A 117 -11.06 -9.91 -9.66
N LYS A 118 -11.06 -8.91 -8.76
CA LYS A 118 -12.29 -8.44 -8.09
C LYS A 118 -13.34 -7.94 -9.07
N VAL A 119 -12.91 -7.22 -10.12
CA VAL A 119 -13.82 -6.68 -11.15
C VAL A 119 -14.45 -7.81 -11.96
N TYR A 120 -13.64 -8.70 -12.52
CA TYR A 120 -14.13 -9.81 -13.34
C TYR A 120 -14.98 -10.77 -12.51
N TRP A 121 -14.56 -11.09 -11.29
CA TRP A 121 -15.33 -11.94 -10.38
C TRP A 121 -16.74 -11.38 -10.13
N SER A 122 -16.84 -10.07 -9.86
CA SER A 122 -18.13 -9.40 -9.67
C SER A 122 -19.03 -9.52 -10.90
N VAL A 123 -18.48 -9.28 -12.10
CA VAL A 123 -19.24 -9.36 -13.35
C VAL A 123 -19.67 -10.79 -13.65
N LEU A 124 -18.79 -11.78 -13.45
CA LEU A 124 -19.10 -13.20 -13.65
C LEU A 124 -20.18 -13.69 -12.67
N GLN A 125 -20.13 -13.24 -11.40
CA GLN A 125 -21.20 -13.56 -10.45
C GLN A 125 -22.55 -12.96 -10.86
N LYS A 126 -22.56 -11.71 -11.36
CA LYS A 126 -23.78 -11.07 -11.91
C LYS A 126 -24.32 -11.85 -13.11
N GLU A 127 -23.44 -12.30 -14.01
CA GLU A 127 -23.81 -13.12 -15.17
C GLU A 127 -24.46 -14.45 -14.72
N ARG A 128 -23.83 -15.16 -13.76
CA ARG A 128 -24.38 -16.41 -13.23
C ARG A 128 -25.73 -16.26 -12.52
N ARG A 129 -26.01 -15.10 -11.92
CA ARG A 129 -27.34 -14.80 -11.34
C ARG A 129 -28.39 -14.39 -12.36
N GLY A 130 -27.99 -14.14 -13.63
CA GLY A 130 -28.88 -13.68 -14.67
C GLY A 130 -29.16 -12.17 -14.68
N ASP A 131 -28.32 -11.39 -13.95
CA ASP A 131 -28.50 -9.94 -13.79
C ASP A 131 -28.43 -9.19 -15.14
N PHE A 132 -27.89 -9.79 -16.19
CA PHE A 132 -27.80 -9.22 -17.55
C PHE A 132 -28.93 -9.65 -18.49
N GLY A 133 -29.96 -10.34 -17.98
CA GLY A 133 -31.17 -10.68 -18.77
C GLY A 133 -30.92 -11.55 -20.01
N GLY A 134 -29.85 -12.35 -20.04
CA GLY A 134 -29.44 -13.19 -21.17
C GLY A 134 -28.62 -12.46 -22.25
N GLY A 135 -28.28 -11.19 -22.03
CA GLY A 135 -27.41 -10.42 -22.93
C GLY A 135 -25.98 -10.95 -22.99
N THR A 136 -25.26 -10.68 -24.08
CA THR A 136 -23.85 -11.00 -24.22
C THR A 136 -23.01 -10.06 -23.34
N VAL A 137 -22.29 -10.60 -22.37
CA VAL A 137 -21.40 -9.84 -21.47
C VAL A 137 -20.05 -9.62 -22.15
N GLN A 138 -19.59 -8.38 -22.23
CA GLN A 138 -18.37 -7.95 -22.92
C GLN A 138 -17.51 -7.05 -22.02
N VAL A 139 -16.25 -6.81 -22.40
CA VAL A 139 -15.40 -5.87 -21.67
C VAL A 139 -16.01 -4.47 -21.67
N ILE A 140 -16.45 -4.00 -22.83
CA ILE A 140 -17.23 -2.77 -22.98
C ILE A 140 -18.69 -3.19 -23.30
N PRO A 141 -19.70 -2.78 -22.52
CA PRO A 141 -19.61 -1.85 -21.38
C PRO A 141 -19.50 -2.51 -20.00
N HIS A 142 -19.58 -3.84 -19.86
CA HIS A 142 -19.87 -4.49 -18.58
C HIS A 142 -18.70 -4.40 -17.59
N ILE A 143 -17.47 -4.73 -18.04
CA ILE A 143 -16.26 -4.61 -17.21
C ILE A 143 -15.94 -3.12 -16.96
N THR A 144 -16.00 -2.27 -17.99
CA THR A 144 -15.74 -0.84 -17.82
C THR A 144 -16.75 -0.16 -16.90
N ASN A 145 -18.03 -0.54 -16.93
CA ASN A 145 -19.04 -0.03 -16.00
C ASN A 145 -18.79 -0.52 -14.56
N GLU A 146 -18.38 -1.78 -14.38
CA GLU A 146 -18.00 -2.27 -13.05
C GLU A 146 -16.80 -1.50 -12.51
N ILE A 147 -15.77 -1.22 -13.33
CA ILE A 147 -14.61 -0.40 -12.94
C ILE A 147 -15.09 1.01 -12.55
N LYS A 148 -15.87 1.68 -13.41
CA LYS A 148 -16.39 3.03 -13.12
C LYS A 148 -17.21 3.07 -11.83
N SER A 149 -18.01 2.03 -11.56
CA SER A 149 -18.79 1.94 -10.32
C SER A 149 -17.91 1.93 -9.08
N ARG A 150 -16.67 1.46 -9.19
CA ARG A 150 -15.70 1.40 -8.09
C ARG A 150 -14.99 2.73 -7.84
N PHE A 151 -14.89 3.60 -8.82
CA PHE A 151 -14.42 4.97 -8.60
C PHE A 151 -15.28 5.73 -7.60
N PHE A 152 -16.54 5.37 -7.42
CA PHE A 152 -17.49 6.01 -6.51
C PHE A 152 -17.62 5.36 -5.13
N ARG A 153 -16.98 4.22 -4.86
CA ARG A 153 -17.30 3.41 -3.66
C ARG A 153 -16.63 3.85 -2.37
N ASP A 154 -15.61 4.67 -2.45
CA ASP A 154 -14.81 5.03 -1.27
C ASP A 154 -15.30 6.30 -0.55
N TYR A 155 -16.44 6.83 -0.94
CA TYR A 155 -17.00 8.06 -0.39
C TYR A 155 -18.04 7.75 0.69
N SER A 156 -17.57 7.32 1.86
CA SER A 156 -18.45 7.01 2.99
C SER A 156 -18.87 8.24 3.80
N THR A 157 -18.28 9.41 3.52
CA THR A 157 -18.61 10.67 4.18
C THR A 157 -18.99 11.72 3.15
N ASP A 158 -19.98 12.55 3.47
CA ASP A 158 -20.44 13.69 2.66
C ASP A 158 -19.36 14.77 2.45
N GLU A 159 -18.14 14.56 2.99
CA GLU A 159 -17.07 15.53 3.04
C GLU A 159 -15.95 15.31 2.02
N THR A 160 -15.86 14.13 1.38
CA THR A 160 -14.76 13.86 0.43
C THR A 160 -14.89 14.73 -0.81
N LYS A 161 -13.94 15.61 -0.99
CA LYS A 161 -13.89 16.54 -2.13
C LYS A 161 -12.98 16.08 -3.25
N ILE A 162 -11.91 15.32 -2.93
CA ILE A 162 -10.92 14.87 -3.93
C ILE A 162 -10.61 13.39 -3.74
N ALA A 163 -10.80 12.63 -4.82
CA ALA A 163 -10.44 11.23 -4.93
C ALA A 163 -9.21 11.07 -5.81
N ILE A 164 -8.15 10.49 -5.29
CA ILE A 164 -6.94 10.17 -6.05
C ILE A 164 -6.92 8.68 -6.34
N ILE A 165 -6.89 8.34 -7.62
CA ILE A 165 -6.98 6.95 -8.10
C ILE A 165 -5.70 6.63 -8.88
N GLU A 166 -4.83 5.80 -8.30
CA GLU A 166 -3.64 5.32 -8.98
C GLU A 166 -3.93 4.02 -9.73
N VAL A 167 -3.53 3.98 -11.00
CA VAL A 167 -3.61 2.76 -11.82
C VAL A 167 -2.24 2.11 -11.90
N GLY A 168 -2.14 0.87 -11.44
CA GLY A 168 -0.96 0.03 -11.52
C GLY A 168 -0.60 -0.34 -12.96
N GLY A 169 0.58 -0.92 -13.13
CA GLY A 169 1.10 -1.28 -14.45
C GLY A 169 1.63 -0.09 -15.25
N THR A 170 1.90 -0.33 -16.51
CA THR A 170 2.46 0.64 -17.46
C THR A 170 1.46 0.85 -18.59
N VAL A 171 1.31 2.08 -19.04
CA VAL A 171 0.51 2.36 -20.25
C VAL A 171 1.08 1.59 -21.43
N GLY A 172 0.24 0.83 -22.12
CA GLY A 172 0.63 -0.12 -23.16
C GLY A 172 0.50 -1.59 -22.73
N ASP A 173 0.48 -1.87 -21.43
CA ASP A 173 0.24 -3.22 -20.92
C ASP A 173 -1.21 -3.62 -21.22
N ILE A 174 -1.41 -4.84 -21.73
CA ILE A 174 -2.75 -5.37 -22.07
C ILE A 174 -3.66 -5.37 -20.85
N GLU A 175 -3.10 -5.72 -19.69
CA GLU A 175 -3.81 -5.83 -18.42
C GLU A 175 -4.40 -4.49 -17.95
N SER A 176 -3.76 -3.37 -18.29
CA SER A 176 -4.19 -2.03 -17.89
C SER A 176 -5.27 -1.43 -18.81
N GLN A 177 -5.47 -1.97 -20.01
CA GLN A 177 -6.37 -1.39 -21.02
C GLN A 177 -7.81 -1.20 -20.52
N PRO A 178 -8.47 -2.16 -19.83
CA PRO A 178 -9.84 -1.97 -19.36
C PRO A 178 -9.97 -0.80 -18.37
N PHE A 179 -8.95 -0.57 -17.52
CA PHE A 179 -8.93 0.55 -16.59
C PHE A 179 -8.78 1.89 -17.32
N LEU A 180 -7.87 1.96 -18.29
CA LEU A 180 -7.67 3.16 -19.10
C LEU A 180 -8.91 3.50 -19.91
N GLU A 181 -9.56 2.50 -20.51
CA GLU A 181 -10.83 2.71 -21.22
C GLU A 181 -11.96 3.17 -20.28
N ALA A 182 -12.02 2.64 -19.06
CA ALA A 182 -12.99 3.10 -18.06
C ALA A 182 -12.71 4.56 -17.64
N ILE A 183 -11.47 4.97 -17.49
CA ILE A 183 -11.08 6.36 -17.20
C ILE A 183 -11.49 7.28 -18.33
N ARG A 184 -11.23 6.88 -19.60
CA ARG A 184 -11.63 7.66 -20.76
C ARG A 184 -13.15 7.90 -20.81
N GLN A 185 -13.93 6.86 -20.57
CA GLN A 185 -15.39 6.95 -20.51
C GLN A 185 -15.82 7.85 -19.34
N PHE A 186 -15.23 7.67 -18.17
CA PHE A 186 -15.54 8.41 -16.97
C PHE A 186 -15.27 9.92 -17.12
N GLN A 187 -14.10 10.30 -17.65
CA GLN A 187 -13.77 11.70 -17.92
C GLN A 187 -14.78 12.35 -18.89
N HIS A 188 -15.27 11.58 -19.87
CA HIS A 188 -16.30 12.07 -20.78
C HIS A 188 -17.67 12.24 -20.09
N GLU A 189 -17.99 11.36 -19.15
CA GLU A 189 -19.28 11.37 -18.42
C GLU A 189 -19.37 12.48 -17.38
N VAL A 190 -18.27 12.74 -16.63
CA VAL A 190 -18.28 13.73 -15.53
C VAL A 190 -17.72 15.11 -15.94
N GLY A 191 -17.07 15.21 -17.07
CA GLY A 191 -16.37 16.42 -17.54
C GLY A 191 -14.92 16.50 -17.07
N HIS A 192 -14.06 17.06 -17.91
CA HIS A 192 -12.62 17.19 -17.63
C HIS A 192 -12.33 18.07 -16.41
N GLU A 193 -13.15 19.05 -16.11
CA GLU A 193 -13.06 19.91 -14.92
C GLU A 193 -13.34 19.15 -13.61
N ASN A 194 -13.88 17.93 -13.69
CA ASN A 194 -14.17 17.07 -12.54
C ASN A 194 -13.26 15.84 -12.45
N ALA A 195 -12.56 15.51 -13.54
CA ALA A 195 -11.70 14.32 -13.60
C ALA A 195 -10.46 14.58 -14.45
N ILE A 196 -9.31 14.76 -13.82
CA ILE A 196 -8.03 15.02 -14.47
C ILE A 196 -7.13 13.79 -14.48
N LEU A 197 -6.16 13.76 -15.40
CA LEU A 197 -5.15 12.71 -15.48
C LEU A 197 -3.74 13.26 -15.29
N ILE A 198 -3.04 12.73 -14.30
CA ILE A 198 -1.61 12.89 -14.10
C ILE A 198 -0.90 11.68 -14.70
N HIS A 199 0.09 11.92 -15.55
CA HIS A 199 0.88 10.84 -16.13
C HIS A 199 2.32 10.94 -15.70
N VAL A 200 2.79 9.92 -14.97
CA VAL A 200 4.18 9.80 -14.50
C VAL A 200 5.03 9.13 -15.56
N THR A 201 6.12 9.77 -15.97
CA THR A 201 7.00 9.29 -17.02
C THR A 201 8.47 9.36 -16.62
N LEU A 202 9.36 8.83 -17.45
CA LEU A 202 10.81 8.83 -17.24
C LEU A 202 11.52 9.70 -18.28
N ILE A 203 12.41 10.56 -17.81
CA ILE A 203 13.41 11.26 -18.63
C ILE A 203 14.79 10.69 -18.29
N PRO A 204 15.26 9.65 -18.98
CA PRO A 204 16.53 9.04 -18.67
C PRO A 204 17.69 9.96 -19.07
N TYR A 205 18.73 9.98 -18.23
CA TYR A 205 20.02 10.59 -18.53
C TYR A 205 20.97 9.54 -19.10
N LEU A 206 21.46 9.79 -20.30
CA LEU A 206 22.44 8.90 -20.96
C LEU A 206 23.86 9.36 -20.63
N LYS A 207 24.50 8.72 -19.66
CA LYS A 207 25.88 9.06 -19.23
C LYS A 207 26.88 9.12 -20.38
N ALA A 208 26.75 8.22 -21.39
CA ALA A 208 27.68 8.15 -22.54
C ALA A 208 27.61 9.38 -23.46
N SER A 209 26.43 10.01 -23.60
CA SER A 209 26.23 11.21 -24.43
C SER A 209 26.10 12.49 -23.63
N GLY A 210 26.01 12.40 -22.29
CA GLY A 210 25.86 13.56 -21.41
C GLY A 210 24.53 14.30 -21.59
N GLU A 211 23.46 13.61 -21.99
CA GLU A 211 22.21 14.27 -22.31
C GLU A 211 20.96 13.52 -21.83
N MET A 212 19.90 14.26 -21.54
CA MET A 212 18.58 13.74 -21.24
C MET A 212 17.80 13.38 -22.50
N LYS A 213 17.02 12.29 -22.45
CA LYS A 213 16.22 11.82 -23.59
C LYS A 213 14.72 11.94 -23.29
N THR A 214 14.04 12.79 -24.07
CA THR A 214 12.59 13.03 -23.96
C THR A 214 11.75 12.02 -24.77
N LYS A 215 12.36 11.19 -25.63
CA LYS A 215 11.62 10.24 -26.47
C LYS A 215 10.80 9.21 -25.70
N PRO A 216 11.26 8.62 -24.59
CA PRO A 216 10.44 7.68 -23.81
C PRO A 216 9.13 8.32 -23.33
N THR A 217 9.20 9.52 -22.75
CA THR A 217 8.02 10.30 -22.35
C THR A 217 7.08 10.57 -23.52
N GLN A 218 7.62 11.06 -24.65
CA GLN A 218 6.80 11.33 -25.85
C GLN A 218 6.10 10.06 -26.38
N ALA A 219 6.79 8.90 -26.35
CA ALA A 219 6.20 7.63 -26.77
C ALA A 219 5.06 7.20 -25.84
N SER A 220 5.26 7.28 -24.54
CA SER A 220 4.26 6.92 -23.54
C SER A 220 3.01 7.81 -23.64
N VAL A 221 3.19 9.12 -23.77
CA VAL A 221 2.04 10.05 -23.94
C VAL A 221 1.31 9.81 -25.25
N LYS A 222 2.06 9.51 -26.35
CA LYS A 222 1.45 9.15 -27.64
C LYS A 222 0.58 7.90 -27.55
N GLU A 223 0.97 6.94 -26.74
CA GLU A 223 0.21 5.72 -26.53
C GLU A 223 -1.12 6.02 -25.79
N LEU A 224 -1.09 6.82 -24.72
CA LEU A 224 -2.30 7.32 -24.06
C LEU A 224 -3.22 8.07 -25.06
N GLN A 225 -2.65 8.96 -25.86
CA GLN A 225 -3.42 9.72 -26.85
C GLN A 225 -4.04 8.81 -27.92
N GLY A 226 -3.34 7.71 -28.27
CA GLY A 226 -3.86 6.68 -29.17
C GLY A 226 -5.11 5.97 -28.62
N MET A 227 -5.28 5.92 -27.29
CA MET A 227 -6.45 5.42 -26.59
C MET A 227 -7.53 6.49 -26.36
N GLY A 228 -7.31 7.73 -26.85
CA GLY A 228 -8.24 8.84 -26.67
C GLY A 228 -8.15 9.53 -25.30
N ILE A 229 -7.04 9.32 -24.57
CA ILE A 229 -6.81 9.94 -23.27
C ILE A 229 -5.71 11.00 -23.42
N ARG A 230 -5.93 12.20 -22.89
CA ARG A 230 -4.95 13.25 -22.83
C ARG A 230 -4.55 13.50 -21.37
N PRO A 231 -3.25 13.44 -21.03
CA PRO A 231 -2.81 13.84 -19.70
C PRO A 231 -2.98 15.36 -19.52
N ASP A 232 -3.41 15.78 -18.33
CA ASP A 232 -3.50 17.18 -17.92
C ASP A 232 -2.18 17.63 -17.32
N ILE A 233 -1.49 16.73 -16.60
CA ILE A 233 -0.21 16.99 -15.94
C ILE A 233 0.77 15.87 -16.27
N LEU A 234 2.00 16.23 -16.58
CA LEU A 234 3.12 15.30 -16.73
C LEU A 234 4.09 15.45 -15.56
N VAL A 235 4.29 14.35 -14.82
CA VAL A 235 5.31 14.27 -13.77
C VAL A 235 6.48 13.46 -14.33
N CYS A 236 7.59 14.15 -14.59
CA CYS A 236 8.76 13.58 -15.26
C CYS A 236 9.81 13.16 -14.23
N ARG A 237 9.90 11.84 -13.97
CA ARG A 237 10.97 11.28 -13.15
C ARG A 237 12.30 11.45 -13.86
N THR A 238 13.30 11.97 -13.15
CA THR A 238 14.62 12.27 -13.70
C THR A 238 15.69 12.33 -12.61
N GLU A 239 16.92 11.93 -12.95
CA GLU A 239 18.08 12.01 -12.05
C GLU A 239 18.65 13.44 -11.93
N HIS A 240 18.40 14.30 -12.91
CA HIS A 240 18.94 15.65 -12.99
C HIS A 240 17.83 16.69 -13.24
N PRO A 241 18.02 17.93 -12.79
CA PRO A 241 17.04 19.00 -13.06
C PRO A 241 16.76 19.19 -14.55
N LEU A 242 15.49 19.37 -14.89
CA LEU A 242 15.06 19.61 -16.27
C LEU A 242 15.38 21.04 -16.70
N GLU A 243 16.19 21.20 -17.72
CA GLU A 243 16.41 22.50 -18.36
C GLU A 243 15.11 23.03 -19.02
N ALA A 244 14.96 24.35 -19.08
CA ALA A 244 13.78 24.99 -19.66
C ALA A 244 13.48 24.51 -21.10
N GLY A 245 14.50 24.32 -21.93
CA GLY A 245 14.35 23.82 -23.31
C GLY A 245 13.83 22.37 -23.36
N ILE A 246 14.09 21.56 -22.35
CA ILE A 246 13.55 20.20 -22.24
C ILE A 246 12.07 20.24 -21.87
N LYS A 247 11.67 21.08 -20.88
CA LYS A 247 10.26 21.30 -20.52
C LYS A 247 9.45 21.84 -21.73
N ASP A 248 9.99 22.81 -22.49
CA ASP A 248 9.37 23.33 -23.71
C ASP A 248 9.15 22.24 -24.78
N LYS A 249 10.16 21.41 -24.99
CA LYS A 249 10.09 20.30 -25.95
C LYS A 249 9.02 19.27 -25.53
N ILE A 250 8.97 18.87 -24.25
CA ILE A 250 7.97 17.93 -23.75
C ILE A 250 6.57 18.54 -23.91
N ALA A 251 6.37 19.77 -23.47
CA ALA A 251 5.10 20.48 -23.59
C ALA A 251 4.57 20.49 -25.03
N LEU A 252 5.43 20.83 -25.99
CA LEU A 252 5.07 20.86 -27.41
C LEU A 252 4.69 19.46 -27.95
N PHE A 253 5.53 18.44 -27.70
CA PHE A 253 5.32 17.12 -28.27
C PHE A 253 4.22 16.31 -27.58
N CYS A 254 3.95 16.59 -26.31
CA CYS A 254 2.91 15.93 -25.51
C CYS A 254 1.60 16.69 -25.50
N ASN A 255 1.55 17.89 -26.08
CA ASN A 255 0.36 18.76 -26.14
C ASN A 255 -0.21 19.07 -24.74
N VAL A 256 0.68 19.48 -23.82
CA VAL A 256 0.32 19.98 -22.48
C VAL A 256 0.91 21.36 -22.27
N PRO A 257 0.34 22.22 -21.41
CA PRO A 257 0.97 23.49 -21.05
C PRO A 257 2.36 23.29 -20.44
N LYS A 258 3.29 24.21 -20.67
CA LYS A 258 4.64 24.13 -20.09
C LYS A 258 4.62 24.08 -18.55
N SER A 259 3.72 24.83 -17.92
CA SER A 259 3.50 24.84 -16.47
C SER A 259 3.00 23.49 -15.92
N HIS A 260 2.48 22.62 -16.76
CA HIS A 260 2.01 21.29 -16.39
C HIS A 260 3.07 20.18 -16.62
N VAL A 261 4.30 20.54 -17.01
CA VAL A 261 5.44 19.64 -17.11
C VAL A 261 6.28 19.81 -15.85
N LEU A 262 6.08 18.93 -14.89
CA LEU A 262 6.73 18.96 -13.57
C LEU A 262 7.86 17.95 -13.53
N GLN A 263 8.96 18.28 -12.86
CA GLN A 263 10.03 17.31 -12.61
C GLN A 263 9.81 16.61 -11.28
N ASN A 264 10.26 15.36 -11.19
CA ASN A 264 10.30 14.59 -9.96
C ASN A 264 11.73 14.03 -9.83
N LEU A 265 12.54 14.70 -9.03
CA LEU A 265 13.91 14.33 -8.73
C LEU A 265 13.97 13.28 -7.62
N ASP A 266 15.11 12.57 -7.53
CA ASP A 266 15.43 11.72 -6.40
C ASP A 266 15.57 12.57 -5.13
N VAL A 267 14.98 12.08 -4.05
CA VAL A 267 15.02 12.73 -2.72
C VAL A 267 15.86 11.92 -1.75
N GLU A 268 16.41 12.58 -0.74
CA GLU A 268 17.25 11.93 0.28
C GLU A 268 16.44 10.96 1.15
N ILE A 269 15.26 11.40 1.56
CA ILE A 269 14.30 10.57 2.29
C ILE A 269 12.95 10.63 1.57
N LEU A 270 12.20 9.53 1.61
CA LEU A 270 10.92 9.42 0.90
C LEU A 270 9.92 10.54 1.26
N TYR A 271 9.94 10.97 2.52
CA TYR A 271 9.06 12.02 3.04
C TYR A 271 9.41 13.45 2.60
N ASP A 272 10.54 13.64 1.92
CA ASP A 272 10.82 14.90 1.21
C ASP A 272 10.02 15.03 -0.10
N ALA A 273 9.50 13.93 -0.64
CA ALA A 273 8.81 13.96 -1.94
C ALA A 273 7.63 14.96 -2.00
N PRO A 274 6.74 15.07 -0.99
CA PRO A 274 5.71 16.10 -1.00
C PRO A 274 6.30 17.53 -1.04
N LEU A 275 7.38 17.78 -0.32
CA LEU A 275 8.03 19.10 -0.29
C LEU A 275 8.63 19.45 -1.66
N ALA A 276 9.29 18.50 -2.31
CA ALA A 276 9.83 18.68 -3.66
C ALA A 276 8.71 18.87 -4.71
N MET A 277 7.58 18.16 -4.55
CA MET A 277 6.42 18.34 -5.43
C MET A 277 5.68 19.66 -5.18
N GLU A 278 5.72 20.18 -3.96
CA GLU A 278 5.22 21.54 -3.65
C GLU A 278 6.04 22.62 -4.35
N GLU A 279 7.36 22.50 -4.36
CA GLU A 279 8.26 23.41 -5.10
C GLU A 279 8.00 23.39 -6.62
N GLU A 280 7.55 22.25 -7.16
CA GLU A 280 7.10 22.11 -8.57
C GLU A 280 5.64 22.52 -8.77
N HIS A 281 4.94 22.98 -7.73
CA HIS A 281 3.54 23.44 -7.76
C HIS A 281 2.52 22.36 -8.15
N LEU A 282 2.77 21.07 -7.84
CA LEU A 282 1.91 19.95 -8.24
C LEU A 282 0.45 20.14 -7.79
N ALA A 283 0.23 20.48 -6.52
CA ALA A 283 -1.12 20.66 -5.99
C ALA A 283 -1.81 21.91 -6.58
N GLN A 284 -1.07 22.99 -6.79
CA GLN A 284 -1.61 24.21 -7.42
C GLN A 284 -2.09 23.89 -8.84
N VAL A 285 -1.26 23.24 -9.67
CA VAL A 285 -1.61 22.89 -11.04
C VAL A 285 -2.81 21.91 -11.07
N ALA A 286 -2.86 20.97 -10.13
CA ALA A 286 -4.01 20.05 -10.01
C ALA A 286 -5.30 20.82 -9.65
N CYS A 287 -5.25 21.74 -8.69
CA CYS A 287 -6.39 22.59 -8.34
C CYS A 287 -6.84 23.47 -9.51
N GLU A 288 -5.89 24.07 -10.27
CA GLU A 288 -6.20 24.85 -11.47
C GLU A 288 -6.96 24.00 -12.51
N CYS A 289 -6.49 22.79 -12.79
CA CYS A 289 -7.16 21.86 -13.70
C CYS A 289 -8.56 21.44 -13.22
N LEU A 290 -8.76 21.31 -11.91
CA LEU A 290 -10.03 20.92 -11.29
C LEU A 290 -10.95 22.12 -10.99
N HIS A 291 -10.53 23.34 -11.33
CA HIS A 291 -11.24 24.58 -11.03
C HIS A 291 -11.56 24.74 -9.54
N LEU A 292 -10.58 24.41 -8.69
CA LEU A 292 -10.66 24.57 -7.24
C LEU A 292 -9.80 25.76 -6.80
N ASP A 293 -10.27 26.48 -5.78
CA ASP A 293 -9.40 27.40 -5.05
C ASP A 293 -8.26 26.61 -4.39
N CYS A 294 -7.05 27.16 -4.43
CA CYS A 294 -5.85 26.50 -3.92
C CYS A 294 -5.27 27.32 -2.76
N PRO A 295 -5.71 27.10 -1.51
CA PRO A 295 -5.13 27.77 -0.35
C PRO A 295 -3.65 27.41 -0.15
N GLU A 296 -2.91 28.26 0.60
CA GLU A 296 -1.55 27.92 1.02
C GLU A 296 -1.55 26.66 1.91
N PRO A 297 -0.56 25.77 1.75
CA PRO A 297 -0.51 24.53 2.52
C PRO A 297 0.11 24.76 3.91
N ASP A 298 -0.44 24.13 4.93
CA ASP A 298 0.23 23.96 6.22
C ASP A 298 1.10 22.70 6.18
N LEU A 299 2.40 22.90 6.05
CA LEU A 299 3.42 21.85 6.00
C LEU A 299 4.45 21.96 7.13
N ASP A 300 4.18 22.73 8.17
CA ASP A 300 5.18 23.01 9.21
C ASP A 300 5.58 21.74 9.99
N GLU A 301 4.60 20.94 10.41
CA GLU A 301 4.86 19.67 11.09
C GLU A 301 5.58 18.66 10.18
N TRP A 302 5.19 18.60 8.90
CA TRP A 302 5.85 17.73 7.92
C TRP A 302 7.31 18.12 7.69
N ARG A 303 7.58 19.43 7.56
CA ARG A 303 8.96 19.95 7.45
C ARG A 303 9.77 19.67 8.72
N ALA A 304 9.17 19.81 9.90
CA ALA A 304 9.81 19.52 11.18
C ALA A 304 10.19 18.02 11.28
N MET A 305 9.29 17.11 10.87
CA MET A 305 9.53 15.67 10.81
C MET A 305 10.69 15.33 9.86
N CYS A 306 10.66 15.85 8.62
CA CYS A 306 11.75 15.64 7.65
C CYS A 306 13.08 16.16 8.15
N LYS A 307 13.09 17.33 8.82
CA LYS A 307 14.29 17.89 9.44
C LYS A 307 14.83 17.00 10.55
N ALA A 308 13.96 16.49 11.44
CA ALA A 308 14.35 15.57 12.51
C ALA A 308 14.93 14.28 11.95
N TRP A 309 14.35 13.74 10.89
CA TRP A 309 14.82 12.53 10.21
C TRP A 309 16.26 12.68 9.68
N LYS A 310 16.57 13.82 9.08
CA LYS A 310 17.91 14.11 8.50
C LYS A 310 18.97 14.50 9.54
N ASN A 311 18.57 14.82 10.76
CA ASN A 311 19.49 15.29 11.81
C ASN A 311 19.40 14.46 13.09
N PRO A 312 19.61 13.13 13.04
CA PRO A 312 19.61 12.29 14.23
C PRO A 312 20.81 12.61 15.12
N THR A 313 20.63 12.50 16.43
CA THR A 313 21.71 12.70 17.43
C THR A 313 22.29 11.40 17.94
N LYS A 314 21.65 10.27 17.66
CA LYS A 314 22.00 8.92 18.08
C LYS A 314 21.97 7.97 16.90
N LYS A 315 22.64 6.83 17.06
CA LYS A 315 22.57 5.72 16.12
C LYS A 315 22.31 4.41 16.86
N VAL A 316 21.44 3.58 16.31
CA VAL A 316 21.22 2.20 16.78
C VAL A 316 21.14 1.26 15.58
N THR A 317 21.58 0.01 15.80
CA THR A 317 21.41 -1.05 14.83
C THR A 317 20.38 -2.04 15.36
N VAL A 318 19.34 -2.32 14.58
CA VAL A 318 18.31 -3.31 14.90
C VAL A 318 18.45 -4.47 13.92
N ALA A 319 18.64 -5.70 14.43
CA ALA A 319 18.59 -6.90 13.62
C ALA A 319 17.14 -7.21 13.27
N LEU A 320 16.81 -7.30 11.99
CA LEU A 320 15.56 -7.85 11.48
C LEU A 320 15.84 -9.28 11.02
N VAL A 321 15.42 -10.26 11.85
CA VAL A 321 15.65 -11.69 11.58
C VAL A 321 14.43 -12.25 10.88
N GLY A 322 14.47 -12.29 9.54
CA GLY A 322 13.35 -12.64 8.68
C GLY A 322 13.70 -13.68 7.63
N LYS A 323 12.69 -14.17 6.93
CA LYS A 323 12.85 -15.13 5.83
C LYS A 323 12.61 -14.55 4.42
N TYR A 324 12.14 -13.32 4.34
CA TYR A 324 11.88 -12.62 3.08
C TYR A 324 12.86 -11.46 2.84
N ILE A 325 14.06 -11.54 3.42
CA ILE A 325 15.06 -10.47 3.39
C ILE A 325 15.64 -10.19 1.99
N GLN A 326 15.38 -11.05 1.02
CA GLN A 326 15.80 -10.86 -0.37
C GLN A 326 15.06 -9.71 -1.07
N LEU A 327 13.83 -9.41 -0.62
CA LEU A 327 13.05 -8.24 -1.03
C LEU A 327 12.68 -7.44 0.22
N HIS A 328 13.29 -6.28 0.39
CA HIS A 328 13.07 -5.43 1.58
C HIS A 328 11.61 -4.95 1.69
N ASP A 329 10.94 -4.78 0.56
CA ASP A 329 9.52 -4.38 0.51
C ASP A 329 8.58 -5.40 1.16
N ALA A 330 9.03 -6.64 1.38
CA ALA A 330 8.27 -7.64 2.14
C ALA A 330 8.07 -7.25 3.62
N TYR A 331 8.86 -6.32 4.14
CA TYR A 331 8.82 -5.83 5.52
C TYR A 331 8.75 -4.29 5.61
N ILE A 332 8.25 -3.63 4.57
CA ILE A 332 8.30 -2.17 4.45
C ILE A 332 7.63 -1.46 5.64
N SER A 333 6.44 -1.91 6.06
CA SER A 333 5.74 -1.29 7.21
C SER A 333 6.52 -1.46 8.52
N VAL A 334 7.21 -2.60 8.71
CA VAL A 334 8.07 -2.84 9.87
C VAL A 334 9.26 -1.88 9.88
N VAL A 335 9.91 -1.73 8.73
CA VAL A 335 11.05 -0.81 8.56
C VAL A 335 10.62 0.63 8.78
N GLU A 336 9.51 1.04 8.18
CA GLU A 336 8.97 2.39 8.36
C GLU A 336 8.61 2.67 9.83
N ALA A 337 7.96 1.73 10.52
CA ALA A 337 7.65 1.87 11.95
C ALA A 337 8.92 2.03 12.81
N LEU A 338 9.97 1.26 12.53
CA LEU A 338 11.27 1.39 13.24
C LEU A 338 11.90 2.76 12.97
N LYS A 339 11.87 3.24 11.72
CA LYS A 339 12.40 4.56 11.36
C LYS A 339 11.60 5.69 11.99
N HIS A 340 10.26 5.62 11.99
CA HIS A 340 9.40 6.60 12.66
C HIS A 340 9.67 6.67 14.16
N GLY A 341 9.80 5.50 14.82
CA GLY A 341 10.24 5.43 16.21
C GLY A 341 11.64 6.05 16.43
N GLY A 342 12.53 5.86 15.44
CA GLY A 342 13.85 6.50 15.42
C GLY A 342 13.75 8.03 15.37
N VAL A 343 12.96 8.57 14.46
CA VAL A 343 12.73 10.03 14.33
C VAL A 343 12.22 10.63 15.63
N TYR A 344 11.21 10.00 16.23
CA TYR A 344 10.64 10.43 17.52
C TYR A 344 11.71 10.48 18.62
N ASN A 345 12.66 9.54 18.64
CA ASN A 345 13.74 9.44 19.60
C ASN A 345 15.06 10.15 19.17
N SER A 346 15.02 10.92 18.08
CA SER A 346 16.20 11.57 17.47
C SER A 346 17.33 10.57 17.17
N CYS A 347 16.99 9.40 16.67
CA CYS A 347 17.86 8.26 16.44
C CYS A 347 17.83 7.80 14.98
N ASP A 348 19.00 7.64 14.37
CA ASP A 348 19.17 6.94 13.10
C ASP A 348 19.12 5.43 13.35
N VAL A 349 18.10 4.76 12.78
CA VAL A 349 17.93 3.31 12.92
C VAL A 349 18.45 2.61 11.68
N THR A 350 19.57 1.94 11.83
CA THR A 350 20.14 1.05 10.80
C THR A 350 19.53 -0.35 10.95
N ILE A 351 18.96 -0.89 9.85
CA ILE A 351 18.43 -2.26 9.85
C ILE A 351 19.52 -3.22 9.39
N LYS A 352 19.89 -4.17 10.26
CA LYS A 352 20.75 -5.31 9.92
C LYS A 352 19.86 -6.47 9.49
N TRP A 353 19.83 -6.73 8.19
CA TRP A 353 19.03 -7.80 7.59
C TRP A 353 19.70 -9.15 7.82
N ILE A 354 19.02 -10.07 8.49
CA ILE A 354 19.55 -11.39 8.83
C ILE A 354 18.58 -12.45 8.31
N ASP A 355 19.08 -13.36 7.47
CA ASP A 355 18.31 -14.53 7.07
C ASP A 355 18.18 -15.48 8.25
N SER A 356 16.93 -15.75 8.64
CA SER A 356 16.67 -16.63 9.76
C SER A 356 17.22 -18.06 9.56
N GLU A 357 17.44 -18.51 8.33
CA GLU A 357 18.04 -19.83 8.06
C GLU A 357 19.54 -19.89 8.42
N THR A 358 20.20 -18.74 8.53
CA THR A 358 21.64 -18.66 8.86
C THR A 358 21.92 -18.59 10.37
N VAL A 359 20.88 -18.38 11.18
CA VAL A 359 21.03 -18.24 12.63
C VAL A 359 21.00 -19.64 13.28
N THR A 360 22.11 -20.04 13.82
CA THR A 360 22.30 -21.29 14.58
C THR A 360 22.99 -20.98 15.91
N PRO A 361 23.04 -21.93 16.88
CA PRO A 361 23.79 -21.72 18.11
C PRO A 361 25.27 -21.29 17.90
N GLU A 362 25.87 -21.75 16.80
CA GLU A 362 27.28 -21.45 16.47
C GLU A 362 27.45 -20.07 15.82
N THR A 363 26.42 -19.57 15.10
CA THR A 363 26.51 -18.29 14.34
C THR A 363 25.81 -17.12 15.04
N ALA A 364 24.99 -17.38 16.04
CA ALA A 364 24.17 -16.36 16.70
C ALA A 364 25.00 -15.20 17.27
N ASP A 365 26.11 -15.50 17.93
CA ASP A 365 26.98 -14.48 18.51
C ASP A 365 27.63 -13.62 17.42
N GLU A 366 28.13 -14.21 16.34
CA GLU A 366 28.69 -13.47 15.20
C GLU A 366 27.67 -12.53 14.54
N LEU A 367 26.42 -13.01 14.42
CA LEU A 367 25.36 -12.29 13.73
C LEU A 367 24.68 -11.22 14.60
N LEU A 368 24.61 -11.40 15.92
CA LEU A 368 23.74 -10.63 16.80
C LEU A 368 24.45 -9.85 17.90
N SER A 369 25.76 -10.03 18.13
CA SER A 369 26.46 -9.40 19.25
C SER A 369 26.62 -7.87 19.09
N ASP A 370 26.55 -7.35 17.88
CA ASP A 370 26.79 -5.92 17.57
C ASP A 370 25.49 -5.10 17.44
N VAL A 371 24.30 -5.69 17.74
CA VAL A 371 23.02 -5.00 17.59
C VAL A 371 22.46 -4.47 18.90
N SER A 372 21.70 -3.39 18.80
CA SER A 372 21.03 -2.74 19.95
C SER A 372 19.63 -3.28 20.23
N GLY A 373 19.08 -4.05 19.30
CA GLY A 373 17.76 -4.67 19.41
C GLY A 373 17.57 -5.74 18.35
N ILE A 374 16.69 -6.70 18.62
CA ILE A 374 16.34 -7.80 17.71
C ILE A 374 14.83 -7.75 17.45
N LEU A 375 14.45 -7.73 16.17
CA LEU A 375 13.07 -7.82 15.74
C LEU A 375 12.87 -9.08 14.90
N VAL A 376 11.89 -9.90 15.28
CA VAL A 376 11.46 -11.06 14.49
C VAL A 376 10.08 -10.78 13.91
N PRO A 377 9.97 -10.58 12.58
CA PRO A 377 8.71 -10.24 11.93
C PRO A 377 7.82 -11.46 11.72
N GLY A 378 6.59 -11.21 11.22
CA GLY A 378 5.65 -12.20 10.76
C GLY A 378 6.18 -13.05 9.59
N GLY A 379 5.38 -14.04 9.22
CA GLY A 379 5.66 -14.94 8.09
C GLY A 379 4.81 -16.21 8.18
N PHE A 380 4.80 -17.01 7.11
CA PHE A 380 4.04 -18.25 7.01
C PHE A 380 4.96 -19.45 6.69
N GLY A 381 4.57 -20.65 7.16
CA GLY A 381 5.32 -21.89 6.94
C GLY A 381 6.59 -22.00 7.79
N ASP A 382 7.21 -23.17 7.75
CA ASP A 382 8.25 -23.64 8.66
C ASP A 382 9.68 -23.16 8.36
N ARG A 383 9.95 -22.69 7.13
CA ARG A 383 11.27 -22.25 6.71
C ARG A 383 11.86 -21.18 7.64
N GLY A 384 13.07 -21.41 8.17
CA GLY A 384 13.79 -20.48 9.04
C GLY A 384 13.21 -20.30 10.44
N THR A 385 12.30 -21.18 10.87
CA THR A 385 11.63 -21.10 12.18
C THR A 385 12.61 -21.34 13.34
N GLU A 386 13.43 -22.37 13.27
CA GLU A 386 14.39 -22.68 14.34
C GLU A 386 15.46 -21.58 14.50
N GLY A 387 15.91 -20.95 13.40
CA GLY A 387 16.81 -19.82 13.49
C GLY A 387 16.16 -18.57 14.09
N LYS A 388 14.84 -18.35 13.88
CA LYS A 388 14.10 -17.31 14.60
C LYS A 388 14.02 -17.61 16.10
N ILE A 389 13.74 -18.86 16.48
CA ILE A 389 13.74 -19.30 17.89
C ILE A 389 15.11 -19.10 18.52
N GLU A 390 16.20 -19.41 17.80
CA GLU A 390 17.56 -19.21 18.26
C GLU A 390 17.89 -17.72 18.45
N ALA A 391 17.48 -16.85 17.52
CA ALA A 391 17.65 -15.39 17.68
C ALA A 391 16.89 -14.84 18.90
N ILE A 392 15.70 -15.39 19.18
CA ILE A 392 14.90 -15.04 20.37
C ILE A 392 15.60 -15.53 21.65
N ARG A 393 16.13 -16.74 21.65
CA ARG A 393 16.94 -17.29 22.75
C ARG A 393 18.13 -16.38 23.02
N TYR A 394 18.87 -16.04 21.98
CA TYR A 394 20.04 -15.15 22.08
C TYR A 394 19.65 -13.79 22.70
N ALA A 395 18.56 -13.19 22.25
CA ALA A 395 18.06 -11.93 22.79
C ALA A 395 17.76 -12.03 24.30
N ARG A 396 17.09 -13.10 24.73
CA ARG A 396 16.73 -13.33 26.14
C ARG A 396 17.97 -13.55 27.00
N GLU A 397 18.89 -14.42 26.56
CA GLU A 397 20.08 -14.80 27.32
C GLU A 397 21.08 -13.64 27.45
N HIS A 398 21.17 -12.75 26.44
CA HIS A 398 22.07 -11.59 26.43
C HIS A 398 21.38 -10.28 26.84
N ASN A 399 20.11 -10.35 27.27
CA ASN A 399 19.30 -9.20 27.68
C ASN A 399 19.25 -8.08 26.62
N ILE A 400 19.14 -8.45 25.32
CA ILE A 400 18.97 -7.53 24.21
C ILE A 400 17.48 -7.23 24.05
N PRO A 401 17.08 -5.95 23.88
CA PRO A 401 15.70 -5.58 23.58
C PRO A 401 15.14 -6.38 22.39
N PHE A 402 13.97 -6.99 22.59
CA PHE A 402 13.35 -7.88 21.62
C PHE A 402 11.92 -7.44 21.31
N LEU A 403 11.53 -7.54 20.03
CA LEU A 403 10.15 -7.39 19.58
C LEU A 403 9.80 -8.51 18.59
N GLY A 404 8.77 -9.30 18.91
CA GLY A 404 8.20 -10.31 18.04
C GLY A 404 6.85 -9.85 17.47
N LEU A 405 6.71 -9.88 16.14
CA LEU A 405 5.47 -9.52 15.46
C LEU A 405 4.83 -10.77 14.86
N CYS A 406 3.52 -11.01 15.09
CA CYS A 406 2.76 -12.12 14.57
C CYS A 406 3.49 -13.47 14.84
N LEU A 407 4.05 -14.12 13.80
CA LEU A 407 4.86 -15.34 13.98
C LEU A 407 6.03 -15.14 14.96
N GLY A 408 6.68 -13.97 14.93
CA GLY A 408 7.77 -13.67 15.86
C GLY A 408 7.33 -13.67 17.32
N MET A 409 6.14 -13.16 17.62
CA MET A 409 5.54 -13.23 18.95
C MET A 409 5.19 -14.69 19.30
N GLN A 410 4.59 -15.45 18.39
CA GLN A 410 4.27 -16.85 18.61
C GLN A 410 5.52 -17.69 18.90
N LEU A 411 6.60 -17.47 18.16
CA LEU A 411 7.87 -18.17 18.36
C LEU A 411 8.57 -17.78 19.65
N SER A 412 8.34 -16.56 20.18
CA SER A 412 8.87 -16.19 21.51
C SER A 412 8.23 -16.99 22.62
N ILE A 413 6.97 -17.35 22.49
CA ILE A 413 6.27 -18.22 23.42
C ILE A 413 6.78 -19.67 23.31
N VAL A 414 7.02 -20.13 22.08
CA VAL A 414 7.62 -21.46 21.84
C VAL A 414 9.03 -21.53 22.47
N GLU A 415 9.86 -20.52 22.24
CA GLU A 415 11.20 -20.42 22.83
C GLU A 415 11.14 -20.50 24.36
N PHE A 416 10.29 -19.67 24.97
CA PHE A 416 10.15 -19.63 26.43
C PHE A 416 9.64 -20.96 26.99
N ALA A 417 8.65 -21.57 26.34
CA ALA A 417 8.13 -22.88 26.74
C ALA A 417 9.19 -23.97 26.66
N ARG A 418 10.02 -23.98 25.63
CA ARG A 418 11.10 -24.97 25.47
C ARG A 418 12.24 -24.76 26.48
N ASN A 419 12.78 -23.55 26.49
CA ASN A 419 14.08 -23.28 27.14
C ASN A 419 13.97 -22.78 28.61
N VAL A 420 12.80 -22.28 29.01
CA VAL A 420 12.60 -21.81 30.40
C VAL A 420 11.67 -22.74 31.18
N ILE A 421 10.56 -23.20 30.57
CA ILE A 421 9.60 -24.08 31.27
C ILE A 421 10.02 -25.56 31.18
N GLY A 422 10.73 -25.95 30.09
CA GLY A 422 11.21 -27.33 29.90
C GLY A 422 10.24 -28.22 29.15
N TYR A 423 9.40 -27.63 28.30
CA TYR A 423 8.54 -28.36 27.35
C TYR A 423 9.25 -28.56 26.02
N ASP A 424 10.17 -29.52 25.96
CA ASP A 424 11.14 -29.68 24.87
C ASP A 424 10.53 -29.73 23.45
N ASP A 425 9.29 -30.23 23.31
CA ASP A 425 8.56 -30.34 22.04
C ASP A 425 7.54 -29.21 21.83
N ALA A 426 7.48 -28.20 22.71
CA ALA A 426 6.53 -27.10 22.57
C ALA A 426 6.62 -26.45 21.19
N HIS A 427 5.47 -26.28 20.54
CA HIS A 427 5.41 -25.72 19.19
C HIS A 427 4.05 -25.10 18.87
N SER A 428 3.97 -24.44 17.70
CA SER A 428 2.73 -24.15 17.01
C SER A 428 2.22 -25.40 16.28
N VAL A 429 0.93 -25.70 16.35
CA VAL A 429 0.33 -26.80 15.58
C VAL A 429 0.33 -26.53 14.07
N GLU A 430 0.53 -25.28 13.63
CA GLU A 430 0.77 -24.93 12.22
C GLU A 430 2.05 -25.58 11.70
N LEU A 431 3.09 -25.56 12.52
CA LEU A 431 4.45 -25.96 12.15
C LEU A 431 4.78 -27.39 12.57
N ASN A 432 4.22 -27.84 13.68
CA ASN A 432 4.32 -29.22 14.15
C ASN A 432 2.95 -29.70 14.69
N PRO A 433 2.11 -30.32 13.85
CA PRO A 433 0.79 -30.81 14.26
C PRO A 433 0.84 -31.97 15.27
N ASN A 434 2.01 -32.57 15.50
CA ASN A 434 2.20 -33.68 16.42
C ASN A 434 2.80 -33.26 17.77
N THR A 435 2.98 -31.97 18.05
CA THR A 435 3.50 -31.50 19.34
C THR A 435 2.60 -31.94 20.49
N THR A 436 3.20 -32.38 21.60
CA THR A 436 2.44 -32.71 22.82
C THR A 436 2.20 -31.46 23.68
N HIS A 437 2.88 -30.33 23.38
CA HIS A 437 2.70 -29.05 24.03
C HIS A 437 2.35 -27.96 22.99
N PRO A 438 1.08 -27.94 22.49
CA PRO A 438 0.63 -26.98 21.49
C PRO A 438 0.40 -25.60 22.14
N VAL A 439 1.49 -24.87 22.42
CA VAL A 439 1.43 -23.53 23.04
C VAL A 439 0.86 -22.48 22.12
N ILE A 440 0.89 -22.73 20.81
CA ILE A 440 0.21 -21.98 19.76
C ILE A 440 -0.71 -22.93 19.01
N HIS A 441 -1.97 -22.58 18.86
CA HIS A 441 -3.00 -23.42 18.25
C HIS A 441 -3.89 -22.65 17.27
N LEU A 442 -4.71 -23.41 16.52
CA LEU A 442 -5.70 -22.85 15.62
C LEU A 442 -6.78 -22.11 16.43
N MET A 443 -7.18 -20.93 15.97
CA MET A 443 -8.30 -20.21 16.55
C MET A 443 -9.62 -20.98 16.34
N PRO A 444 -10.55 -21.02 17.31
CA PRO A 444 -11.79 -21.77 17.18
C PRO A 444 -12.67 -21.35 15.99
N ASP A 445 -12.63 -20.07 15.62
CA ASP A 445 -13.36 -19.52 14.47
C ASP A 445 -12.67 -19.80 13.12
N GLN A 446 -11.49 -20.42 13.12
CA GLN A 446 -10.72 -20.79 11.94
C GLN A 446 -10.80 -22.31 11.64
N GLU A 447 -11.57 -23.08 12.42
CA GLU A 447 -11.76 -24.51 12.18
C GLU A 447 -12.70 -24.76 10.98
N GLY A 448 -12.34 -25.73 10.13
CA GLY A 448 -13.16 -26.15 8.98
C GLY A 448 -13.17 -25.19 7.80
N ILE A 449 -12.19 -24.29 7.70
CA ILE A 449 -12.04 -23.37 6.57
C ILE A 449 -11.06 -23.99 5.57
N ASP A 450 -11.57 -24.34 4.37
CA ASP A 450 -10.76 -24.92 3.27
C ASP A 450 -10.06 -23.86 2.41
N ASP A 451 -10.68 -22.69 2.22
CA ASP A 451 -10.10 -21.59 1.45
C ASP A 451 -8.98 -20.88 2.23
N ILE A 452 -7.86 -20.60 1.55
CA ILE A 452 -6.70 -19.92 2.15
C ILE A 452 -6.82 -18.40 2.06
N GLY A 453 -7.29 -17.86 0.93
CA GLY A 453 -7.36 -16.41 0.69
C GLY A 453 -8.54 -15.73 1.38
N GLY A 454 -8.29 -14.61 2.07
CA GLY A 454 -9.33 -13.78 2.69
C GLY A 454 -10.04 -14.40 3.90
N THR A 455 -9.51 -15.48 4.47
CA THR A 455 -10.16 -16.26 5.54
C THR A 455 -9.44 -16.21 6.90
N LEU A 456 -8.32 -15.53 6.97
CA LEU A 456 -7.58 -15.29 8.21
C LEU A 456 -8.38 -14.37 9.15
N ARG A 457 -7.96 -14.26 10.41
CA ARG A 457 -8.37 -13.14 11.26
C ARG A 457 -7.72 -11.88 10.73
N LEU A 458 -8.52 -11.01 10.12
CA LEU A 458 -8.07 -9.85 9.36
C LEU A 458 -8.70 -8.57 9.89
N GLY A 459 -7.90 -7.50 9.92
CA GLY A 459 -8.36 -6.16 10.26
C GLY A 459 -8.08 -5.76 11.69
N SER A 460 -8.67 -4.65 12.10
CA SER A 460 -8.46 -3.99 13.39
C SER A 460 -9.26 -4.66 14.49
N TYR A 461 -8.59 -5.03 15.59
CA TYR A 461 -9.22 -5.64 16.77
C TYR A 461 -8.81 -4.89 18.04
N PRO A 462 -9.71 -4.79 19.00
CA PRO A 462 -9.42 -4.14 20.29
C PRO A 462 -8.50 -5.03 21.13
N CYS A 463 -7.55 -4.38 21.82
CA CYS A 463 -6.66 -5.00 22.79
C CYS A 463 -6.63 -4.15 24.07
N VAL A 464 -6.98 -4.77 25.20
CA VAL A 464 -6.91 -4.13 26.53
C VAL A 464 -5.54 -4.38 27.13
N LEU A 465 -4.78 -3.32 27.37
CA LEU A 465 -3.44 -3.40 27.94
C LEU A 465 -3.48 -3.38 29.47
N ASP A 466 -2.66 -4.24 30.09
CA ASP A 466 -2.41 -4.18 31.52
C ASP A 466 -1.65 -2.90 31.85
N LYS A 467 -2.17 -2.12 32.81
CA LYS A 467 -1.58 -0.81 33.22
C LYS A 467 -0.18 -0.89 33.80
N THR A 468 0.25 -2.09 34.21
CA THR A 468 1.60 -2.35 34.72
C THR A 468 2.56 -2.80 33.62
N SER A 469 2.07 -3.01 32.41
CA SER A 469 2.88 -3.51 31.30
C SER A 469 3.70 -2.43 30.62
N LYS A 470 4.83 -2.82 30.04
CA LYS A 470 5.64 -1.95 29.18
C LYS A 470 4.87 -1.48 27.95
N ALA A 471 3.96 -2.31 27.42
CA ALA A 471 3.10 -1.94 26.31
C ALA A 471 2.20 -0.75 26.69
N TYR A 472 1.54 -0.78 27.86
CA TYR A 472 0.76 0.35 28.34
C TYR A 472 1.59 1.64 28.50
N GLU A 473 2.80 1.54 29.04
CA GLU A 473 3.72 2.69 29.15
C GLU A 473 4.03 3.33 27.78
N LEU A 474 4.19 2.50 26.73
CA LEU A 474 4.55 2.95 25.39
C LEU A 474 3.34 3.51 24.61
N TYR A 475 2.18 2.88 24.70
CA TYR A 475 0.97 3.34 24.02
C TYR A 475 0.28 4.51 24.75
N GLY A 476 0.37 4.57 26.09
CA GLY A 476 -0.29 5.60 26.89
C GLY A 476 -1.81 5.44 27.04
N GLU A 477 -2.39 4.38 26.50
CA GLU A 477 -3.82 4.09 26.47
C GLU A 477 -4.12 2.67 26.95
N GLU A 478 -5.27 2.46 27.59
CA GLU A 478 -5.70 1.14 28.09
C GLU A 478 -6.32 0.28 26.98
N LEU A 479 -7.05 0.91 26.07
CA LEU A 479 -7.68 0.25 24.93
C LEU A 479 -7.01 0.71 23.65
N ILE A 480 -6.33 -0.20 22.98
CA ILE A 480 -5.72 0.03 21.68
C ILE A 480 -6.38 -0.83 20.62
N HIS A 481 -6.15 -0.49 19.36
CA HIS A 481 -6.63 -1.26 18.22
C HIS A 481 -5.43 -1.64 17.35
N GLU A 482 -5.30 -2.94 17.07
CA GLU A 482 -4.20 -3.47 16.25
C GLU A 482 -4.75 -4.25 15.07
N ARG A 483 -4.09 -4.10 13.90
CA ARG A 483 -4.43 -4.88 12.70
C ARG A 483 -3.86 -6.27 12.79
N HIS A 484 -4.69 -7.27 12.58
CA HIS A 484 -4.35 -8.68 12.61
C HIS A 484 -4.32 -9.27 11.21
N ARG A 485 -3.40 -10.25 11.02
CA ARG A 485 -3.32 -11.12 9.85
C ARG A 485 -2.74 -12.46 10.28
N HIS A 486 -3.56 -13.29 10.91
CA HIS A 486 -3.13 -14.60 11.41
C HIS A 486 -4.30 -15.58 11.52
N ARG A 487 -3.99 -16.87 11.67
CA ARG A 487 -4.94 -17.97 11.88
C ARG A 487 -4.71 -18.67 13.22
N TYR A 488 -3.48 -18.63 13.72
CA TYR A 488 -3.05 -19.28 14.95
C TYR A 488 -2.79 -18.25 16.03
N GLU A 489 -3.01 -18.65 17.28
CA GLU A 489 -2.83 -17.78 18.44
C GLU A 489 -2.33 -18.53 19.66
N VAL A 490 -2.06 -17.81 20.74
CA VAL A 490 -1.61 -18.37 22.02
C VAL A 490 -2.69 -19.27 22.59
N ASN A 491 -2.33 -20.50 22.96
CA ASN A 491 -3.23 -21.43 23.62
C ASN A 491 -3.43 -21.01 25.09
N ASN A 492 -4.66 -20.62 25.43
CA ASN A 492 -5.02 -20.16 26.77
C ASN A 492 -4.79 -21.20 27.88
N ASP A 493 -4.78 -22.50 27.55
CA ASP A 493 -4.51 -23.57 28.53
C ASP A 493 -3.11 -23.47 29.13
N TYR A 494 -2.17 -22.90 28.39
CA TYR A 494 -0.78 -22.69 28.83
C TYR A 494 -0.55 -21.34 29.51
N ARG A 495 -1.51 -20.41 29.46
CA ARG A 495 -1.33 -19.05 29.97
C ARG A 495 -0.83 -18.98 31.39
N LYS A 496 -1.35 -19.82 32.29
CA LYS A 496 -0.94 -19.85 33.71
C LYS A 496 0.50 -20.28 33.96
N VAL A 497 1.04 -21.06 33.05
CA VAL A 497 2.40 -21.58 33.14
C VAL A 497 3.39 -20.63 32.49
N LEU A 498 2.93 -19.83 31.52
CA LEU A 498 3.71 -18.84 30.80
C LEU A 498 3.84 -17.49 31.55
N THR A 499 2.96 -17.22 32.50
CA THR A 499 2.92 -16.00 33.34
C THR A 499 3.28 -16.32 34.81
#